data_8c782670a44b739c3509270493d21a23
#
_entry.id   8c782670a44b739c3509270493d21a23
#
_cell.length_a   1.000
_cell.length_b   1.000
_cell.length_c   1.000
_cell.angle_alpha   90.00
_cell.angle_beta   90.00
_cell.angle_gamma   90.00
#
_symmetry.space_group_name_H-M   'P 1'
#
loop_
_entity.id
_entity.type
_entity.pdbx_description
1 polymer ?
#
loop_
_entity_poly.entity_id
_entity_poly.type
_entity_poly.pdbx_seq_one_letter_code
_entity_poly.pdbx_strand_id
1 'polypeptide(L)'
;VRGYVPMWEIGWVTQAAVDALLNLLDLEEIELNIFRGSSPHADRQRVFGGQVAGQALVAAARTVEAETRVHSLHAYFLRPGDARIPILYDVQRIRDGLSFTTRRVTAIQSGRAIFSLSASFQVPEDGFDHSATIPDVPAPETLPGIKERWAEIAAEHGDHRFELDLPFDLRNCDWGPADRERQLPPYQRIWLKATGDLPDDPVLHACALTYASDMTLLDTALLPHALGPVDNVFMASLDHAMWFHRPFRADEWLLYSQDTPSASGGRGFARGEVFTADGKLAVTVVQEGLIRPPR
;
A
#
# COMPACT_ATOMS: atom_id res chain seq x y z
N VAL A 1 -30.98 25.42 -10.47
CA VAL A 1 -31.51 24.16 -9.90
C VAL A 1 -30.51 23.09 -10.28
N ARG A 2 -29.57 22.77 -9.40
CA ARG A 2 -28.66 21.62 -9.58
C ARG A 2 -29.45 20.39 -9.17
N GLY A 3 -29.60 19.44 -10.11
CA GLY A 3 -30.32 18.19 -9.92
C GLY A 3 -29.69 17.36 -8.80
N TYR A 4 -30.55 16.79 -7.97
CA TYR A 4 -30.23 15.76 -6.99
C TYR A 4 -29.67 14.54 -7.75
N VAL A 5 -28.40 14.19 -7.49
CA VAL A 5 -27.79 12.96 -7.98
C VAL A 5 -28.11 11.87 -6.95
N PRO A 6 -28.84 10.83 -7.32
CA PRO A 6 -29.23 9.78 -6.37
C PRO A 6 -28.00 8.98 -5.90
N MET A 7 -27.98 8.59 -4.63
CA MET A 7 -26.86 7.91 -3.94
C MET A 7 -26.35 6.63 -4.64
N TRP A 8 -27.12 6.00 -5.53
CA TRP A 8 -26.70 4.81 -6.28
C TRP A 8 -25.80 5.14 -7.49
N GLU A 9 -25.76 6.40 -7.97
CA GLU A 9 -24.80 6.84 -9.01
C GLU A 9 -23.39 7.04 -8.42
N ILE A 10 -23.23 7.22 -7.11
CA ILE A 10 -21.94 7.36 -6.44
C ILE A 10 -21.19 6.02 -6.39
N GLY A 11 -21.89 4.87 -6.40
CA GLY A 11 -21.29 3.54 -6.38
C GLY A 11 -20.45 3.19 -7.63
N TRP A 12 -20.80 3.74 -8.79
CA TRP A 12 -20.09 3.47 -10.05
C TRP A 12 -18.70 4.12 -10.11
N VAL A 13 -18.54 5.27 -9.47
CA VAL A 13 -17.25 5.99 -9.46
C VAL A 13 -16.23 5.27 -8.57
N THR A 14 -16.68 4.64 -7.50
CA THR A 14 -15.81 3.92 -6.56
C THR A 14 -15.34 2.58 -7.13
N GLN A 15 -16.23 1.81 -7.78
CA GLN A 15 -15.85 0.57 -8.44
C GLN A 15 -14.85 0.81 -9.59
N ALA A 16 -14.99 1.89 -10.35
CA ALA A 16 -14.06 2.24 -11.42
C ALA A 16 -12.62 2.42 -10.93
N ALA A 17 -12.40 2.97 -9.72
CA ALA A 17 -11.06 3.09 -9.13
C ALA A 17 -10.47 1.72 -8.73
N VAL A 18 -11.31 0.80 -8.25
CA VAL A 18 -10.91 -0.59 -7.98
C VAL A 18 -10.63 -1.34 -9.27
N ASP A 19 -11.46 -1.18 -10.29
CA ASP A 19 -11.23 -1.78 -11.61
C ASP A 19 -9.91 -1.28 -12.22
N ALA A 20 -9.59 -0.01 -12.04
CA ALA A 20 -8.29 0.55 -12.45
C ALA A 20 -7.12 -0.09 -11.68
N LEU A 21 -7.28 -0.35 -10.37
CA LEU A 21 -6.28 -1.08 -9.58
C LEU A 21 -6.14 -2.54 -10.05
N LEU A 22 -7.25 -3.23 -10.33
CA LEU A 22 -7.23 -4.60 -10.84
C LEU A 22 -6.53 -4.66 -12.20
N ASN A 23 -6.83 -3.73 -13.11
CA ASN A 23 -6.15 -3.62 -14.40
C ASN A 23 -4.66 -3.31 -14.24
N LEU A 24 -4.29 -2.51 -13.23
CA LEU A 24 -2.90 -2.22 -12.90
C LEU A 24 -2.15 -3.48 -12.43
N LEU A 25 -2.80 -4.32 -11.66
CA LEU A 25 -2.27 -5.58 -11.13
C LEU A 25 -2.32 -6.73 -12.14
N ASP A 26 -3.11 -6.61 -13.20
CA ASP A 26 -3.17 -7.61 -14.27
C ASP A 26 -1.98 -7.46 -15.22
N LEU A 27 -0.90 -8.17 -14.92
CA LEU A 27 0.33 -8.14 -15.70
C LEU A 27 0.20 -8.95 -16.99
N GLU A 28 0.79 -8.45 -18.07
CA GLU A 28 0.96 -9.20 -19.30
C GLU A 28 2.11 -10.20 -19.14
N GLU A 29 1.87 -11.48 -19.42
CA GLU A 29 2.93 -12.49 -19.51
C GLU A 29 3.64 -12.34 -20.86
N ILE A 30 4.93 -12.07 -20.83
CA ILE A 30 5.78 -11.90 -22.03
C ILE A 30 6.48 -13.18 -22.39
N GLU A 31 6.99 -13.89 -21.39
CA GLU A 31 7.71 -15.15 -21.50
C GLU A 31 7.68 -15.85 -20.13
N LEU A 32 8.08 -17.11 -20.07
CA LEU A 32 8.20 -17.88 -18.83
C LEU A 32 8.90 -17.06 -17.74
N ASN A 33 8.21 -16.79 -16.63
CA ASN A 33 8.69 -16.00 -15.50
C ASN A 33 9.02 -14.51 -15.83
N ILE A 34 8.60 -13.98 -16.98
CA ILE A 34 8.79 -12.57 -17.36
C ILE A 34 7.41 -11.94 -17.61
N PHE A 35 7.11 -10.90 -16.84
CA PHE A 35 5.85 -10.17 -16.91
C PHE A 35 6.10 -8.69 -17.21
N ARG A 36 5.08 -8.04 -17.78
CA ARG A 36 5.08 -6.60 -18.06
C ARG A 36 3.92 -5.93 -17.36
N GLY A 37 4.22 -4.89 -16.58
CA GLY A 37 3.25 -3.99 -15.98
C GLY A 37 3.31 -2.61 -16.60
N SER A 38 2.17 -1.93 -16.63
CA SER A 38 2.05 -0.53 -17.05
C SER A 38 1.77 0.37 -15.85
N SER A 39 1.96 1.68 -16.00
CA SER A 39 1.57 2.70 -15.02
C SER A 39 0.46 3.56 -15.62
N PRO A 40 -0.69 3.73 -14.94
CA PRO A 40 -1.82 4.47 -15.48
C PRO A 40 -1.59 5.99 -15.47
N HIS A 41 -0.69 6.48 -14.64
CA HIS A 41 -0.41 7.91 -14.42
C HIS A 41 0.89 8.33 -15.10
N ALA A 42 0.90 8.31 -16.44
CA ALA A 42 2.06 8.75 -17.24
C ALA A 42 2.41 10.24 -17.07
N ASP A 43 1.52 11.04 -16.48
CA ASP A 43 1.73 12.42 -16.08
C ASP A 43 2.59 12.57 -14.82
N ARG A 44 2.69 11.53 -13.97
CA ARG A 44 3.58 11.51 -12.82
C ARG A 44 5.03 11.26 -13.27
N GLN A 45 5.95 11.98 -12.65
CA GLN A 45 7.38 11.80 -12.94
C GLN A 45 7.95 10.48 -12.41
N ARG A 46 7.32 9.91 -11.38
CA ARG A 46 7.81 8.69 -10.71
C ARG A 46 6.67 7.69 -10.50
N VAL A 47 7.01 6.42 -10.65
CA VAL A 47 6.12 5.32 -10.29
C VAL A 47 5.91 5.30 -8.78
N PHE A 48 4.69 5.03 -8.33
CA PHE A 48 4.36 4.82 -6.92
C PHE A 48 4.98 3.51 -6.42
N GLY A 49 5.60 3.52 -5.23
CA GLY A 49 6.29 2.35 -4.67
C GLY A 49 5.35 1.17 -4.43
N GLY A 50 4.17 1.42 -3.85
CA GLY A 50 3.15 0.39 -3.64
C GLY A 50 2.68 -0.27 -4.94
N GLN A 51 2.64 0.46 -6.07
CA GLN A 51 2.36 -0.13 -7.39
C GLN A 51 3.42 -1.16 -7.78
N VAL A 52 4.69 -0.79 -7.67
CA VAL A 52 5.79 -1.69 -8.05
C VAL A 52 5.82 -2.93 -7.16
N ALA A 53 5.60 -2.75 -5.84
CA ALA A 53 5.55 -3.83 -4.87
C ALA A 53 4.35 -4.78 -5.13
N GLY A 54 3.15 -4.24 -5.34
CA GLY A 54 1.95 -5.02 -5.68
C GLY A 54 2.11 -5.81 -6.97
N GLN A 55 2.58 -5.16 -8.04
CA GLN A 55 2.86 -5.82 -9.33
C GLN A 55 3.94 -6.90 -9.21
N ALA A 56 5.02 -6.65 -8.45
CA ALA A 56 6.06 -7.66 -8.22
C ALA A 56 5.53 -8.88 -7.45
N LEU A 57 4.62 -8.66 -6.48
CA LEU A 57 3.98 -9.76 -5.75
C LEU A 57 3.06 -10.57 -6.67
N VAL A 58 2.28 -9.92 -7.57
CA VAL A 58 1.50 -10.62 -8.60
C VAL A 58 2.39 -11.48 -9.48
N ALA A 59 3.51 -10.92 -9.98
CA ALA A 59 4.45 -11.67 -10.81
C ALA A 59 5.00 -12.90 -10.08
N ALA A 60 5.38 -12.76 -8.80
CA ALA A 60 5.81 -13.89 -7.97
C ALA A 60 4.69 -14.94 -7.81
N ALA A 61 3.48 -14.51 -7.48
CA ALA A 61 2.33 -15.39 -7.21
C ALA A 61 1.89 -16.18 -8.46
N ARG A 62 2.04 -15.62 -9.65
CA ARG A 62 1.73 -16.32 -10.91
C ARG A 62 2.68 -17.46 -11.26
N THR A 63 3.75 -17.63 -10.48
CA THR A 63 4.76 -18.69 -10.71
C THR A 63 4.77 -19.78 -9.62
N VAL A 64 3.83 -19.74 -8.70
CA VAL A 64 3.69 -20.72 -7.61
C VAL A 64 2.39 -21.52 -7.75
N GLU A 65 2.29 -22.64 -7.05
CA GLU A 65 1.07 -23.47 -7.04
C GLU A 65 -0.10 -22.71 -6.38
N ALA A 66 -1.32 -22.92 -6.90
CA ALA A 66 -2.52 -22.20 -6.51
C ALA A 66 -2.92 -22.37 -5.03
N GLU A 67 -2.53 -23.48 -4.42
CA GLU A 67 -2.81 -23.83 -3.03
C GLU A 67 -1.93 -23.05 -2.05
N THR A 68 -0.82 -22.46 -2.51
CA THR A 68 0.09 -21.70 -1.64
C THR A 68 -0.42 -20.28 -1.36
N ARG A 69 -0.03 -19.76 -0.23
CA ARG A 69 -0.34 -18.37 0.17
C ARG A 69 0.95 -17.63 0.50
N VAL A 70 1.04 -16.37 0.09
CA VAL A 70 2.15 -15.52 0.53
C VAL A 70 2.08 -15.36 2.04
N HIS A 71 3.21 -15.60 2.72
CA HIS A 71 3.34 -15.33 4.16
C HIS A 71 4.34 -14.25 4.48
N SER A 72 5.27 -13.92 3.56
CA SER A 72 6.18 -12.77 3.75
C SER A 72 6.72 -12.25 2.42
N LEU A 73 7.07 -10.95 2.43
CA LEU A 73 7.87 -10.32 1.37
C LEU A 73 8.86 -9.33 1.98
N HIS A 74 9.99 -9.14 1.29
CA HIS A 74 11.04 -8.18 1.62
C HIS A 74 11.53 -7.52 0.34
N ALA A 75 11.54 -6.18 0.31
CA ALA A 75 11.82 -5.44 -0.89
C ALA A 75 12.76 -4.26 -0.67
N TYR A 76 13.52 -3.90 -1.72
CA TYR A 76 14.34 -2.70 -1.79
C TYR A 76 13.97 -1.86 -3.01
N PHE A 77 13.80 -0.56 -2.81
CA PHE A 77 13.67 0.43 -3.86
C PHE A 77 15.05 0.93 -4.26
N LEU A 78 15.50 0.55 -5.46
CA LEU A 78 16.88 0.76 -5.90
C LEU A 78 17.06 2.07 -6.68
N ARG A 79 16.04 2.45 -7.48
CA ARG A 79 16.03 3.64 -8.34
C ARG A 79 14.61 4.14 -8.56
N PRO A 80 14.43 5.45 -8.81
CA PRO A 80 13.12 5.96 -9.25
C PRO A 80 12.68 5.29 -10.56
N GLY A 81 11.47 4.77 -10.60
CA GLY A 81 10.84 4.31 -11.84
C GLY A 81 10.21 5.48 -12.60
N ASP A 82 10.26 5.45 -13.94
CA ASP A 82 9.57 6.40 -14.83
C ASP A 82 8.16 5.86 -15.14
N ALA A 83 7.12 6.62 -14.76
CA ALA A 83 5.73 6.19 -14.98
C ALA A 83 5.32 6.09 -16.46
N ARG A 84 6.10 6.68 -17.38
CA ARG A 84 5.85 6.63 -18.84
C ARG A 84 6.38 5.38 -19.52
N ILE A 85 7.18 4.57 -18.80
CA ILE A 85 7.85 3.39 -19.34
C ILE A 85 7.27 2.15 -18.66
N PRO A 86 6.86 1.10 -19.40
CA PRO A 86 6.47 -0.18 -18.80
C PRO A 86 7.58 -0.76 -17.93
N ILE A 87 7.18 -1.53 -16.93
CA ILE A 87 8.10 -2.23 -16.01
C ILE A 87 8.11 -3.71 -16.39
N LEU A 88 9.29 -4.27 -16.58
CA LEU A 88 9.47 -5.72 -16.71
C LEU A 88 9.77 -6.31 -15.33
N TYR A 89 9.08 -7.40 -15.01
CA TYR A 89 9.25 -8.18 -13.79
C TYR A 89 9.87 -9.53 -14.16
N ASP A 90 11.14 -9.72 -13.81
CA ASP A 90 11.87 -10.98 -13.98
C ASP A 90 11.79 -11.79 -12.68
N VAL A 91 11.16 -12.96 -12.73
CA VAL A 91 10.92 -13.84 -11.59
C VAL A 91 11.92 -15.00 -11.58
N GLN A 92 12.72 -15.06 -10.53
CA GLN A 92 13.62 -16.17 -10.27
C GLN A 92 12.96 -17.17 -9.30
N ARG A 93 12.85 -18.43 -9.72
CA ARG A 93 12.40 -19.54 -8.88
C ARG A 93 13.55 -20.00 -7.99
N ILE A 94 13.64 -19.42 -6.77
CA ILE A 94 14.75 -19.68 -5.84
C ILE A 94 14.60 -21.06 -5.20
N ARG A 95 13.35 -21.42 -4.83
CA ARG A 95 13.05 -22.70 -4.19
C ARG A 95 11.62 -23.12 -4.50
N ASP A 96 11.44 -24.39 -4.85
CA ASP A 96 10.16 -25.09 -4.87
C ASP A 96 10.24 -26.26 -3.88
N GLY A 97 9.66 -26.08 -2.69
CA GLY A 97 9.63 -27.10 -1.63
C GLY A 97 8.19 -27.58 -1.39
N LEU A 98 8.04 -28.65 -0.63
CA LEU A 98 6.73 -29.24 -0.34
C LEU A 98 5.80 -28.29 0.45
N SER A 99 6.34 -27.57 1.44
CA SER A 99 5.56 -26.66 2.29
C SER A 99 5.84 -25.20 1.99
N PHE A 100 7.05 -24.85 1.53
CA PHE A 100 7.49 -23.48 1.29
C PHE A 100 8.09 -23.29 -0.09
N THR A 101 7.68 -22.21 -0.76
CA THR A 101 8.15 -21.81 -2.08
C THR A 101 8.71 -20.38 -2.00
N THR A 102 9.87 -20.12 -2.61
CA THR A 102 10.49 -18.78 -2.58
C THR A 102 10.70 -18.26 -3.99
N ARG A 103 10.33 -17.01 -4.20
CA ARG A 103 10.53 -16.26 -5.45
C ARG A 103 11.32 -14.99 -5.19
N ARG A 104 12.19 -14.65 -6.13
CA ARG A 104 12.80 -13.32 -6.21
C ARG A 104 12.31 -12.64 -7.48
N VAL A 105 11.89 -11.39 -7.37
CA VAL A 105 11.44 -10.58 -8.50
C VAL A 105 12.33 -9.36 -8.63
N THR A 106 12.82 -9.10 -9.84
CA THR A 106 13.52 -7.87 -10.18
C THR A 106 12.65 -7.05 -11.12
N ALA A 107 12.28 -5.84 -10.72
CA ALA A 107 11.60 -4.89 -11.60
C ALA A 107 12.63 -4.09 -12.38
N ILE A 108 12.48 -4.04 -13.71
CA ILE A 108 13.48 -3.52 -14.64
C ILE A 108 12.85 -2.46 -15.55
N GLN A 109 13.52 -1.32 -15.68
CA GLN A 109 13.24 -0.32 -16.71
C GLN A 109 14.54 0.09 -17.42
N SER A 110 14.52 0.23 -18.73
CA SER A 110 15.69 0.64 -19.55
C SER A 110 16.95 -0.17 -19.22
N GLY A 111 16.81 -1.49 -19.01
CA GLY A 111 17.90 -2.41 -18.70
C GLY A 111 18.49 -2.28 -17.29
N ARG A 112 17.84 -1.53 -16.38
CA ARG A 112 18.31 -1.32 -15.01
C ARG A 112 17.28 -1.79 -14.00
N ALA A 113 17.71 -2.51 -12.96
CA ALA A 113 16.87 -2.83 -11.84
C ALA A 113 16.44 -1.54 -11.10
N ILE A 114 15.13 -1.31 -10.95
CA ILE A 114 14.56 -0.21 -10.19
C ILE A 114 14.07 -0.66 -8.82
N PHE A 115 13.74 -1.96 -8.68
CA PHE A 115 13.20 -2.56 -7.46
C PHE A 115 13.58 -4.05 -7.41
N SER A 116 13.70 -4.61 -6.22
CA SER A 116 13.92 -6.05 -6.00
C SER A 116 13.08 -6.51 -4.82
N LEU A 117 12.37 -7.64 -4.97
CA LEU A 117 11.53 -8.24 -3.96
C LEU A 117 11.87 -9.73 -3.84
N SER A 118 11.92 -10.23 -2.60
CA SER A 118 11.87 -11.67 -2.30
C SER A 118 10.57 -11.98 -1.58
N ALA A 119 9.78 -12.92 -2.09
CA ALA A 119 8.54 -13.38 -1.48
C ALA A 119 8.63 -14.87 -1.13
N SER A 120 8.04 -15.23 0.00
CA SER A 120 7.91 -16.61 0.46
C SER A 120 6.43 -16.97 0.57
N PHE A 121 6.11 -18.16 0.07
CA PHE A 121 4.76 -18.72 0.03
C PHE A 121 4.75 -20.04 0.82
N GLN A 122 3.62 -20.34 1.45
CA GLN A 122 3.43 -21.54 2.27
C GLN A 122 2.13 -22.25 1.88
N VAL A 123 2.14 -23.56 1.88
CA VAL A 123 0.90 -24.37 1.88
C VAL A 123 0.24 -24.16 3.26
N PRO A 124 -1.04 -23.75 3.33
CA PRO A 124 -1.72 -23.53 4.61
C PRO A 124 -1.66 -24.77 5.50
N GLU A 125 -1.37 -24.56 6.78
CA GLU A 125 -1.33 -25.62 7.79
C GLU A 125 -1.83 -25.10 9.14
N ASP A 126 -2.35 -25.98 9.99
CA ASP A 126 -2.75 -25.64 11.36
C ASP A 126 -1.55 -25.59 12.30
N GLY A 127 -1.61 -24.70 13.31
CA GLY A 127 -0.52 -24.51 14.26
C GLY A 127 -0.95 -23.74 15.51
N PHE A 128 0.05 -23.32 16.32
CA PHE A 128 -0.21 -22.43 17.44
C PHE A 128 -0.71 -21.08 16.95
N ASP A 129 -1.70 -20.50 17.66
CA ASP A 129 -2.29 -19.22 17.29
C ASP A 129 -2.30 -18.25 18.49
N HIS A 130 -1.78 -17.04 18.28
CA HIS A 130 -1.91 -15.88 19.16
C HIS A 130 -1.71 -14.61 18.33
N SER A 131 -2.24 -13.48 18.77
CA SER A 131 -2.03 -12.19 18.11
C SER A 131 -2.01 -11.03 19.10
N ALA A 132 -1.48 -9.88 18.66
CA ALA A 132 -1.70 -8.61 19.36
C ALA A 132 -3.19 -8.28 19.38
N THR A 133 -3.58 -7.45 20.34
CA THR A 133 -4.95 -6.95 20.47
C THR A 133 -5.11 -5.69 19.63
N ILE A 134 -6.21 -5.60 18.89
CA ILE A 134 -6.56 -4.42 18.12
C ILE A 134 -6.67 -3.20 19.05
N PRO A 135 -6.08 -2.03 18.69
CA PRO A 135 -6.27 -0.79 19.45
C PRO A 135 -7.73 -0.35 19.49
N ASP A 136 -8.14 0.26 20.59
CA ASP A 136 -9.45 0.92 20.69
C ASP A 136 -9.43 2.22 19.89
N VAL A 137 -10.32 2.31 18.87
CA VAL A 137 -10.43 3.45 17.96
C VAL A 137 -11.91 3.67 17.59
N PRO A 138 -12.27 4.90 17.16
CA PRO A 138 -13.61 5.15 16.63
C PRO A 138 -13.93 4.25 15.42
N ALA A 139 -15.20 3.86 15.28
CA ALA A 139 -15.66 3.09 14.12
C ALA A 139 -15.48 3.88 12.82
N PRO A 140 -15.10 3.24 11.72
CA PRO A 140 -14.77 3.93 10.47
C PRO A 140 -15.94 4.77 9.93
N GLU A 141 -17.18 4.34 10.12
CA GLU A 141 -18.37 5.05 9.67
C GLU A 141 -18.56 6.42 10.34
N THR A 142 -17.93 6.64 11.50
CA THR A 142 -18.00 7.90 12.26
C THR A 142 -16.94 8.91 11.87
N LEU A 143 -15.99 8.52 11.01
CA LEU A 143 -14.82 9.31 10.63
C LEU A 143 -15.00 9.87 9.21
N PRO A 144 -14.54 11.09 8.93
CA PRO A 144 -14.50 11.64 7.58
C PRO A 144 -13.48 10.87 6.72
N GLY A 145 -13.83 10.67 5.45
CA GLY A 145 -12.93 10.08 4.47
C GLY A 145 -11.79 11.02 4.08
N ILE A 146 -10.75 10.46 3.46
CA ILE A 146 -9.59 11.25 3.03
C ILE A 146 -9.98 12.31 1.99
N LYS A 147 -10.92 12.01 1.08
CA LYS A 147 -11.40 12.97 0.07
C LYS A 147 -12.05 14.19 0.70
N GLU A 148 -12.87 14.01 1.72
CA GLU A 148 -13.54 15.10 2.46
C GLU A 148 -12.49 15.98 3.15
N ARG A 149 -11.52 15.37 3.83
CA ARG A 149 -10.44 16.09 4.51
C ARG A 149 -9.54 16.87 3.54
N TRP A 150 -9.22 16.31 2.37
CA TRP A 150 -8.42 16.99 1.36
C TRP A 150 -9.19 18.10 0.66
N ALA A 151 -10.50 17.98 0.49
CA ALA A 151 -11.34 19.05 -0.03
C ALA A 151 -11.32 20.28 0.89
N GLU A 152 -11.29 20.10 2.22
CA GLU A 152 -11.12 21.18 3.18
C GLU A 152 -9.78 21.90 3.00
N ILE A 153 -8.66 21.16 2.88
CA ILE A 153 -7.32 21.72 2.63
C ILE A 153 -7.25 22.43 1.27
N ALA A 154 -7.82 21.81 0.22
CA ALA A 154 -7.85 22.43 -1.11
C ALA A 154 -8.61 23.76 -1.10
N ALA A 155 -9.70 23.85 -0.33
CA ALA A 155 -10.45 25.08 -0.16
C ALA A 155 -9.66 26.18 0.59
N GLU A 156 -8.83 25.79 1.58
CA GLU A 156 -8.02 26.73 2.36
C GLU A 156 -6.75 27.17 1.64
N HIS A 157 -6.08 26.27 0.90
CA HIS A 157 -4.75 26.51 0.33
C HIS A 157 -4.73 26.59 -1.20
N GLY A 158 -5.86 26.36 -1.90
CA GLY A 158 -5.95 26.37 -3.36
C GLY A 158 -5.17 25.22 -4.03
N ASP A 159 -4.95 24.13 -3.32
CA ASP A 159 -4.13 23.02 -3.79
C ASP A 159 -5.00 21.82 -4.25
N HIS A 160 -5.12 21.65 -5.57
CA HIS A 160 -5.91 20.57 -6.20
C HIS A 160 -5.12 19.27 -6.44
N ARG A 161 -3.90 19.13 -5.90
CA ARG A 161 -3.07 17.92 -6.10
C ARG A 161 -3.70 16.64 -5.55
N PHE A 162 -4.73 16.76 -4.74
CA PHE A 162 -5.35 15.66 -4.01
C PHE A 162 -6.75 15.25 -4.53
N GLU A 163 -7.19 15.80 -5.65
CA GLU A 163 -8.40 15.39 -6.36
C GLU A 163 -8.19 14.06 -7.12
N LEU A 164 -7.69 13.04 -6.43
CA LEU A 164 -7.43 11.72 -7.04
C LEU A 164 -8.50 10.73 -6.62
N ASP A 165 -9.01 9.98 -7.60
CA ASP A 165 -9.80 8.78 -7.31
C ASP A 165 -8.87 7.69 -6.81
N LEU A 166 -8.79 7.56 -5.47
CA LEU A 166 -8.02 6.52 -4.82
C LEU A 166 -8.83 5.21 -4.80
N PRO A 167 -8.17 4.06 -5.06
CA PRO A 167 -8.83 2.76 -4.97
C PRO A 167 -9.10 2.32 -3.52
N PHE A 168 -8.68 3.11 -2.54
CA PHE A 168 -8.91 2.86 -1.11
C PHE A 168 -9.53 4.08 -0.42
N ASP A 169 -10.55 3.82 0.40
CA ASP A 169 -11.05 4.77 1.40
C ASP A 169 -10.13 4.71 2.62
N LEU A 170 -9.60 5.85 3.02
CA LEU A 170 -8.68 6.02 4.15
C LEU A 170 -9.30 6.97 5.16
N ARG A 171 -9.43 6.51 6.42
CA ARG A 171 -10.03 7.30 7.51
C ARG A 171 -9.11 7.33 8.71
N ASN A 172 -8.47 8.46 8.94
CA ASN A 172 -7.55 8.62 10.06
C ASN A 172 -8.33 8.76 11.37
N CYS A 173 -7.97 7.96 12.39
CA CYS A 173 -8.61 7.93 13.70
C CYS A 173 -8.09 9.02 14.65
N ASP A 174 -6.85 9.49 14.47
CA ASP A 174 -6.15 10.32 15.45
C ASP A 174 -6.04 11.79 15.04
N TRP A 175 -5.63 12.02 13.78
CA TRP A 175 -5.21 13.35 13.33
C TRP A 175 -5.89 13.77 12.03
N GLY A 176 -6.28 15.02 11.96
CA GLY A 176 -6.68 15.70 10.70
C GLY A 176 -5.48 16.32 10.00
N PRO A 177 -5.65 16.77 8.74
CA PRO A 177 -4.61 17.50 8.02
C PRO A 177 -4.12 18.77 8.74
N ALA A 178 -5.03 19.56 9.32
CA ALA A 178 -4.70 20.76 10.08
C ALA A 178 -3.88 20.48 11.36
N ASP A 179 -4.00 19.29 11.93
CA ASP A 179 -3.19 18.93 13.11
C ASP A 179 -1.71 18.82 12.81
N ARG A 180 -1.32 18.61 11.53
CA ARG A 180 0.08 18.42 11.13
C ARG A 180 0.94 19.66 11.15
N GLU A 181 0.37 20.84 11.39
CA GLU A 181 1.09 22.08 11.64
C GLU A 181 1.81 22.11 13.01
N ARG A 182 1.55 21.12 13.86
CA ARG A 182 2.18 20.96 15.18
C ARG A 182 2.84 19.59 15.33
N GLN A 183 3.76 19.47 16.28
CA GLN A 183 4.35 18.17 16.63
C GLN A 183 3.28 17.25 17.18
N LEU A 184 3.18 16.07 16.58
CA LEU A 184 2.25 15.02 16.95
C LEU A 184 2.99 13.82 17.55
N PRO A 185 2.30 12.96 18.32
CA PRO A 185 2.86 11.69 18.76
C PRO A 185 3.35 10.82 17.58
N PRO A 186 4.36 9.95 17.82
CA PRO A 186 4.98 9.15 16.76
C PRO A 186 4.13 7.94 16.34
N TYR A 187 2.84 8.13 16.17
CA TYR A 187 1.91 7.09 15.72
C TYR A 187 0.68 7.68 15.02
N GLN A 188 0.03 6.87 14.20
CA GLN A 188 -1.30 7.12 13.67
C GLN A 188 -2.03 5.80 13.41
N ARG A 189 -3.37 5.85 13.44
CA ARG A 189 -4.25 4.72 13.16
C ARG A 189 -5.19 5.10 12.05
N ILE A 190 -5.25 4.27 11.02
CA ILE A 190 -6.01 4.57 9.81
C ILE A 190 -6.85 3.35 9.45
N TRP A 191 -8.17 3.53 9.39
CA TRP A 191 -9.01 2.55 8.71
C TRP A 191 -8.79 2.65 7.22
N LEU A 192 -8.63 1.52 6.56
CA LEU A 192 -8.51 1.42 5.10
C LEU A 192 -9.41 0.31 4.56
N LYS A 193 -9.96 0.56 3.38
CA LYS A 193 -10.83 -0.38 2.67
C LYS A 193 -10.80 -0.05 1.18
N ALA A 194 -10.76 -1.05 0.29
CA ALA A 194 -10.98 -0.81 -1.14
C ALA A 194 -12.36 -0.15 -1.35
N THR A 195 -12.42 0.82 -2.27
CA THR A 195 -13.64 1.62 -2.50
C THR A 195 -14.74 0.87 -3.26
N GLY A 196 -14.45 -0.31 -3.78
CA GLY A 196 -15.38 -1.23 -4.45
C GLY A 196 -15.03 -2.69 -4.14
N ASP A 197 -15.76 -3.60 -4.77
CA ASP A 197 -15.61 -5.03 -4.56
C ASP A 197 -14.36 -5.58 -5.27
N LEU A 198 -13.62 -6.46 -4.61
CA LEU A 198 -12.53 -7.24 -5.17
C LEU A 198 -12.99 -8.69 -5.43
N PRO A 199 -12.44 -9.36 -6.47
CA PRO A 199 -12.66 -10.79 -6.68
C PRO A 199 -12.29 -11.61 -5.44
N ASP A 200 -12.96 -12.75 -5.24
CA ASP A 200 -12.68 -13.67 -4.14
C ASP A 200 -11.39 -14.49 -4.41
N ASP A 201 -10.28 -13.78 -4.44
CA ASP A 201 -8.93 -14.32 -4.66
C ASP A 201 -7.98 -13.77 -3.58
N PRO A 202 -7.53 -14.62 -2.63
CA PRO A 202 -6.62 -14.21 -1.57
C PRO A 202 -5.32 -13.57 -2.06
N VAL A 203 -4.84 -13.94 -3.24
CA VAL A 203 -3.64 -13.34 -3.85
C VAL A 203 -3.91 -11.89 -4.22
N LEU A 204 -5.06 -11.59 -4.83
CA LEU A 204 -5.43 -10.21 -5.18
C LEU A 204 -5.61 -9.36 -3.94
N HIS A 205 -6.21 -9.87 -2.87
CA HIS A 205 -6.32 -9.14 -1.60
C HIS A 205 -4.94 -8.82 -1.01
N ALA A 206 -4.00 -9.77 -1.03
CA ALA A 206 -2.63 -9.55 -0.57
C ALA A 206 -1.90 -8.51 -1.43
N CYS A 207 -2.03 -8.57 -2.76
CA CYS A 207 -1.42 -7.61 -3.68
C CYS A 207 -2.03 -6.21 -3.55
N ALA A 208 -3.36 -6.10 -3.39
CA ALA A 208 -4.05 -4.85 -3.16
C ALA A 208 -3.64 -4.20 -1.83
N LEU A 209 -3.51 -4.99 -0.75
CA LEU A 209 -3.00 -4.47 0.53
C LEU A 209 -1.50 -4.10 0.43
N THR A 210 -0.69 -4.85 -0.33
CA THR A 210 0.72 -4.47 -0.58
C THR A 210 0.81 -3.11 -1.28
N TYR A 211 -0.08 -2.85 -2.24
CA TYR A 211 -0.21 -1.52 -2.85
C TYR A 211 -0.60 -0.45 -1.81
N ALA A 212 -1.62 -0.72 -0.99
CA ALA A 212 -2.16 0.26 -0.05
C ALA A 212 -1.23 0.53 1.13
N SER A 213 -0.43 -0.44 1.56
CA SER A 213 0.45 -0.33 2.73
C SER A 213 1.53 0.74 2.60
N ASP A 214 1.93 1.09 1.36
CA ASP A 214 2.91 2.15 1.07
C ASP A 214 2.28 3.56 1.00
N MET A 215 0.94 3.69 1.12
CA MET A 215 0.28 4.99 0.95
C MET A 215 0.50 5.94 2.13
N THR A 216 0.65 5.42 3.35
CA THR A 216 0.61 6.24 4.58
C THR A 216 1.73 5.92 5.58
N LEU A 217 2.41 4.78 5.44
CA LEU A 217 3.30 4.27 6.48
C LEU A 217 4.48 5.21 6.74
N LEU A 218 5.17 5.65 5.69
CA LEU A 218 6.35 6.51 5.82
C LEU A 218 5.99 7.92 6.32
N ASP A 219 4.78 8.40 6.01
CA ASP A 219 4.27 9.71 6.50
C ASP A 219 4.22 9.79 8.02
N THR A 220 4.07 8.63 8.69
CA THR A 220 4.07 8.56 10.16
C THR A 220 5.37 9.12 10.75
N ALA A 221 6.49 9.00 10.05
CA ALA A 221 7.78 9.53 10.49
C ALA A 221 7.88 11.06 10.41
N LEU A 222 6.93 11.76 9.79
CA LEU A 222 6.86 13.22 9.76
C LEU A 222 6.13 13.81 10.98
N LEU A 223 5.25 13.05 11.61
CA LEU A 223 4.36 13.52 12.68
C LEU A 223 5.10 14.22 13.84
N PRO A 224 6.24 13.68 14.36
CA PRO A 224 6.97 14.33 15.46
C PRO A 224 7.67 15.62 15.07
N HIS A 225 7.71 15.96 13.78
CA HIS A 225 8.47 17.10 13.23
C HIS A 225 7.61 18.27 12.80
N ALA A 226 6.29 18.23 13.03
CA ALA A 226 5.33 19.22 12.54
C ALA A 226 5.42 19.42 11.02
N LEU A 227 5.54 18.30 10.29
CA LEU A 227 5.62 18.28 8.82
C LEU A 227 4.46 17.45 8.27
N GLY A 228 3.87 17.93 7.21
CA GLY A 228 2.75 17.30 6.55
C GLY A 228 2.95 17.12 5.05
N PRO A 229 1.94 16.56 4.36
CA PRO A 229 2.02 16.29 2.92
C PRO A 229 2.14 17.52 2.04
N VAL A 230 1.81 18.71 2.56
CA VAL A 230 1.93 20.00 1.86
C VAL A 230 3.34 20.61 1.96
N ASP A 231 4.15 20.14 2.91
CA ASP A 231 5.52 20.59 3.07
C ASP A 231 6.43 19.99 1.99
N ASN A 232 7.40 20.77 1.52
CA ASN A 232 8.35 20.33 0.50
C ASN A 232 9.42 19.38 1.08
N VAL A 233 9.00 18.35 1.82
CA VAL A 233 9.89 17.31 2.32
C VAL A 233 10.22 16.34 1.19
N PHE A 234 11.50 16.11 0.96
CA PHE A 234 11.89 15.06 0.03
C PHE A 234 11.82 13.69 0.71
N MET A 235 10.90 12.86 0.23
CA MET A 235 10.70 11.49 0.73
C MET A 235 10.91 10.47 -0.39
N ALA A 236 11.48 9.32 -0.03
CA ALA A 236 11.58 8.17 -0.92
C ALA A 236 11.72 6.88 -0.10
N SER A 237 10.91 5.87 -0.37
CA SER A 237 11.04 4.54 0.23
C SER A 237 12.39 3.92 -0.11
N LEU A 238 13.04 3.29 0.86
CA LEU A 238 14.29 2.55 0.70
C LEU A 238 14.05 1.04 0.69
N ASP A 239 13.21 0.58 1.60
CA ASP A 239 12.78 -0.82 1.69
C ASP A 239 11.29 -0.93 2.05
N HIS A 240 10.76 -2.13 2.02
CA HIS A 240 9.41 -2.45 2.46
C HIS A 240 9.34 -3.95 2.73
N ALA A 241 8.86 -4.33 3.92
CA ALA A 241 8.67 -5.73 4.25
C ALA A 241 7.30 -5.98 4.88
N MET A 242 6.71 -7.12 4.56
CA MET A 242 5.39 -7.51 5.07
C MET A 242 5.39 -8.97 5.49
N TRP A 243 4.62 -9.28 6.54
CA TRP A 243 4.30 -10.63 6.99
C TRP A 243 2.79 -10.79 7.05
N PHE A 244 2.27 -11.76 6.31
CA PHE A 244 0.85 -12.09 6.25
C PHE A 244 0.58 -13.24 7.22
N HIS A 245 -0.18 -12.95 8.27
CA HIS A 245 -0.40 -13.88 9.38
C HIS A 245 -1.72 -14.64 9.27
N ARG A 246 -2.78 -13.97 8.79
CA ARG A 246 -4.13 -14.52 8.71
C ARG A 246 -4.85 -14.05 7.46
N PRO A 247 -5.87 -14.81 7.00
CA PRO A 247 -6.72 -14.36 5.90
C PRO A 247 -7.41 -13.03 6.22
N PHE A 248 -7.57 -12.21 5.20
CA PHE A 248 -8.29 -10.93 5.25
C PHE A 248 -8.86 -10.61 3.86
N ARG A 249 -9.77 -9.64 3.83
CA ARG A 249 -10.25 -9.03 2.59
C ARG A 249 -9.88 -7.55 2.58
N ALA A 250 -9.30 -7.07 1.48
CA ALA A 250 -8.91 -5.68 1.34
C ALA A 250 -10.11 -4.76 0.96
N ASP A 251 -11.24 -5.36 0.60
CA ASP A 251 -12.54 -4.70 0.39
C ASP A 251 -13.45 -4.72 1.63
N GLU A 252 -12.94 -5.15 2.77
CA GLU A 252 -13.50 -4.97 4.10
C GLU A 252 -12.66 -3.99 4.90
N TRP A 253 -13.23 -3.40 5.98
CA TRP A 253 -12.48 -2.47 6.82
C TRP A 253 -11.32 -3.18 7.53
N LEU A 254 -10.13 -2.62 7.33
CA LEU A 254 -8.89 -3.02 7.99
C LEU A 254 -8.34 -1.82 8.78
N LEU A 255 -7.98 -2.03 10.04
CA LEU A 255 -7.30 -1.00 10.85
C LEU A 255 -5.78 -1.12 10.68
N TYR A 256 -5.16 -0.10 10.12
CA TYR A 256 -3.72 0.02 9.99
C TYR A 256 -3.16 0.90 11.10
N SER A 257 -2.67 0.26 12.18
CA SER A 257 -2.02 0.91 13.31
C SER A 257 -0.54 1.09 13.01
N GLN A 258 -0.07 2.32 12.92
CA GLN A 258 1.27 2.69 12.48
C GLN A 258 2.02 3.42 13.59
N ASP A 259 3.32 3.14 13.75
CA ASP A 259 4.23 3.87 14.61
C ASP A 259 5.57 4.16 13.93
N THR A 260 6.29 5.16 14.45
CA THR A 260 7.64 5.49 14.01
C THR A 260 8.57 5.60 15.21
N PRO A 261 9.34 4.55 15.51
CA PRO A 261 10.23 4.56 16.67
C PRO A 261 11.51 5.38 16.46
N SER A 262 11.85 5.74 15.21
CA SER A 262 13.12 6.43 14.94
C SER A 262 13.09 7.23 13.63
N ALA A 263 13.66 8.44 13.69
CA ALA A 263 14.12 9.18 12.51
C ALA A 263 15.54 9.68 12.78
N SER A 264 16.51 9.29 11.95
CA SER A 264 17.91 9.70 12.11
C SER A 264 18.69 9.58 10.80
N GLY A 265 19.76 10.34 10.65
CA GLY A 265 20.67 10.27 9.50
C GLY A 265 19.96 10.50 8.15
N GLY A 266 18.90 11.32 8.12
CA GLY A 266 18.10 11.60 6.92
C GLY A 266 17.16 10.43 6.55
N ARG A 267 16.87 9.51 7.45
CA ARG A 267 15.93 8.40 7.27
C ARG A 267 14.89 8.39 8.37
N GLY A 268 13.69 7.92 8.03
CA GLY A 268 12.64 7.57 8.97
C GLY A 268 12.33 6.08 8.87
N PHE A 269 12.10 5.45 10.02
CA PHE A 269 11.66 4.06 10.12
C PHE A 269 10.25 4.02 10.68
N ALA A 270 9.37 3.28 10.03
CA ALA A 270 7.98 3.12 10.44
C ALA A 270 7.57 1.64 10.46
N ARG A 271 6.64 1.31 11.35
CA ARG A 271 6.04 -0.02 11.50
C ARG A 271 4.54 0.10 11.46
N GLY A 272 3.87 -0.97 11.05
CA GLY A 272 2.43 -1.03 11.06
C GLY A 272 1.90 -2.44 11.28
N GLU A 273 0.79 -2.51 11.98
CA GLU A 273 0.00 -3.71 12.21
C GLU A 273 -1.38 -3.51 11.59
N VAL A 274 -1.78 -4.44 10.72
CA VAL A 274 -3.08 -4.39 10.04
C VAL A 274 -4.00 -5.41 10.68
N PHE A 275 -5.10 -4.93 11.26
CA PHE A 275 -6.11 -5.75 11.90
C PHE A 275 -7.37 -5.81 11.05
N THR A 276 -8.02 -6.97 11.02
CA THR A 276 -9.39 -7.10 10.52
C THR A 276 -10.38 -6.42 11.46
N ALA A 277 -11.58 -6.08 10.99
CA ALA A 277 -12.60 -5.42 11.81
C ALA A 277 -13.05 -6.25 13.02
N ASP A 278 -12.92 -7.60 12.96
CA ASP A 278 -13.16 -8.52 14.09
C ASP A 278 -11.97 -8.64 15.04
N GLY A 279 -10.93 -7.83 14.86
CA GLY A 279 -9.81 -7.65 15.80
C GLY A 279 -8.63 -8.61 15.63
N LYS A 280 -8.54 -9.36 14.53
CA LYS A 280 -7.42 -10.27 14.26
C LYS A 280 -6.27 -9.56 13.57
N LEU A 281 -5.05 -9.71 14.07
CA LEU A 281 -3.86 -9.25 13.37
C LEU A 281 -3.67 -10.06 12.08
N ALA A 282 -3.87 -9.42 10.96
CA ALA A 282 -3.77 -10.04 9.63
C ALA A 282 -2.39 -9.85 9.00
N VAL A 283 -1.81 -8.65 9.09
CA VAL A 283 -0.52 -8.33 8.45
C VAL A 283 0.32 -7.43 9.34
N THR A 284 1.64 -7.64 9.34
CA THR A 284 2.63 -6.70 9.90
C THR A 284 3.47 -6.12 8.77
N VAL A 285 3.77 -4.83 8.84
CA VAL A 285 4.51 -4.08 7.81
C VAL A 285 5.63 -3.29 8.48
N VAL A 286 6.79 -3.20 7.81
CA VAL A 286 7.87 -2.28 8.20
C VAL A 286 8.46 -1.62 6.97
N GLN A 287 8.93 -0.37 7.14
CA GLN A 287 9.51 0.41 6.05
C GLN A 287 10.55 1.39 6.59
N GLU A 288 11.71 1.47 5.95
CA GLU A 288 12.62 2.60 6.07
C GLU A 288 12.51 3.48 4.82
N GLY A 289 12.55 4.78 5.00
CA GLY A 289 12.56 5.74 3.90
C GLY A 289 13.54 6.89 4.13
N LEU A 290 14.01 7.45 3.02
CA LEU A 290 14.77 8.68 3.03
C LEU A 290 13.80 9.83 3.33
N ILE A 291 14.15 10.66 4.31
CA ILE A 291 13.41 11.88 4.69
C ILE A 291 14.42 13.02 4.80
N ARG A 292 14.27 14.01 3.96
CA ARG A 292 15.13 15.20 3.96
C ARG A 292 14.29 16.45 4.12
N PRO A 293 14.63 17.33 5.06
CA PRO A 293 13.93 18.59 5.22
C PRO A 293 14.00 19.44 3.94
N PRO A 294 13.07 20.38 3.75
CA PRO A 294 13.15 21.35 2.66
C PRO A 294 14.50 22.08 2.69
N ARG A 295 15.07 22.33 1.51
CA ARG A 295 16.30 23.11 1.35
C ARG A 295 16.00 24.58 1.22
#